data_baf4292f315016af1a5ebc160e4de327
#
_entry.id   baf4292f315016af1a5ebc160e4de327
#
_cell.length_a   1.000
_cell.length_b   1.000
_cell.length_c   1.000
_cell.angle_alpha   90.00
_cell.angle_beta   90.00
_cell.angle_gamma   90.00
#
_symmetry.space_group_name_H-M   'P 1'
#
loop_
_entity.id
_entity.type
_entity.pdbx_description
1 polymer ?
#
loop_
_entity_poly.entity_id
_entity_poly.type
_entity_poly.pdbx_seq_one_letter_code
_entity_poly.pdbx_strand_id
1 'polypeptide(L)'
;MIIGIDASNISSGGGLTNIIELINSLDISGHHIEKIIIWSSASTIKKIPKKEFVLFRSPKMLNGNLLYRTLWQLLYLSKEARNEKCKVLFIPGGSYFGNFKPFVTISQNLLPFERKEYTRYRWSIKYLKFIFLRFTQSLSFQRADGLIFLTEYAKEVIQNDINKIHGEVRIIPHGINTRFKSIPKTSKDITVYSESLQFRLLYVSTVDEYKHQWKVIEAINILRNDGFPLSLDLVGSYYKPALKKLDRAIEKYDPKSKWVNYH
;
A
#
# COMPACT_ATOMS: atom_id res chain seq x y z
N MET A 1 20.91 -11.67 -15.71
CA MET A 1 20.92 -10.20 -15.49
C MET A 1 20.78 -9.87 -14.02
N ILE A 2 21.26 -8.67 -13.59
CA ILE A 2 21.14 -8.18 -12.22
C ILE A 2 20.02 -7.15 -12.14
N ILE A 3 19.12 -7.30 -11.20
CA ILE A 3 18.00 -6.38 -10.94
C ILE A 3 18.25 -5.63 -9.63
N GLY A 4 18.16 -4.31 -9.65
CA GLY A 4 18.20 -3.49 -8.46
C GLY A 4 16.78 -3.20 -7.95
N ILE A 5 16.56 -3.22 -6.63
CA ILE A 5 15.31 -2.82 -6.00
C ILE A 5 15.58 -1.70 -4.98
N ASP A 6 14.98 -0.55 -5.20
CA ASP A 6 15.03 0.56 -4.25
C ASP A 6 13.93 0.44 -3.19
N ALA A 7 14.26 -0.09 -2.05
CA ALA A 7 13.40 -0.13 -0.88
C ALA A 7 13.79 0.89 0.21
N SER A 8 14.53 1.95 -0.16
CA SER A 8 15.05 2.97 0.75
C SER A 8 13.95 3.65 1.58
N ASN A 9 12.81 3.91 0.99
CA ASN A 9 11.67 4.59 1.60
C ASN A 9 10.54 3.64 2.05
N ILE A 10 10.80 2.33 2.05
CA ILE A 10 9.83 1.31 2.47
C ILE A 10 10.26 0.73 3.83
N SER A 11 9.43 0.88 4.86
CA SER A 11 9.74 0.40 6.22
C SER A 11 8.61 -0.39 6.87
N SER A 12 7.37 -0.26 6.37
CA SER A 12 6.18 -0.89 6.96
C SER A 12 5.01 -0.88 5.98
N GLY A 13 3.90 -1.50 6.37
CA GLY A 13 2.63 -1.50 5.62
C GLY A 13 2.69 -2.28 4.31
N GLY A 14 1.74 -2.00 3.42
CA GLY A 14 1.56 -2.74 2.16
C GLY A 14 2.79 -2.76 1.25
N GLY A 15 3.59 -1.69 1.22
CA GLY A 15 4.82 -1.66 0.43
C GLY A 15 5.85 -2.69 0.90
N LEU A 16 6.04 -2.84 2.22
CA LEU A 16 6.93 -3.86 2.77
C LEU A 16 6.38 -5.27 2.52
N THR A 17 5.10 -5.48 2.77
CA THR A 17 4.44 -6.77 2.49
C THR A 17 4.60 -7.15 1.02
N ASN A 18 4.44 -6.20 0.10
CA ASN A 18 4.63 -6.45 -1.33
C ASN A 18 6.06 -6.93 -1.66
N ILE A 19 7.09 -6.30 -1.09
CA ILE A 19 8.48 -6.76 -1.30
C ILE A 19 8.69 -8.14 -0.70
N ILE A 20 8.18 -8.39 0.50
CA ILE A 20 8.31 -9.70 1.15
C ILE A 20 7.66 -10.80 0.31
N GLU A 21 6.44 -10.60 -0.14
CA GLU A 21 5.71 -11.59 -0.95
C GLU A 21 6.32 -11.73 -2.35
N LEU A 22 6.83 -10.64 -2.94
CA LEU A 22 7.58 -10.69 -4.20
C LEU A 22 8.80 -11.60 -4.05
N ILE A 23 9.64 -11.41 -3.05
CA ILE A 23 10.85 -12.21 -2.83
C ILE A 23 10.52 -13.65 -2.47
N ASN A 24 9.44 -13.88 -1.69
CA ASN A 24 9.00 -15.23 -1.34
C ASN A 24 8.58 -16.05 -2.56
N SER A 25 7.78 -15.44 -3.44
CA SER A 25 7.17 -16.12 -4.59
C SER A 25 8.03 -16.08 -5.85
N LEU A 26 9.14 -15.30 -5.84
CA LEU A 26 9.97 -15.20 -7.01
C LEU A 26 10.77 -16.48 -7.25
N ASP A 27 10.55 -17.07 -8.42
CA ASP A 27 11.38 -18.11 -9.01
C ASP A 27 12.23 -17.47 -10.12
N ILE A 28 13.54 -17.52 -9.99
CA ILE A 28 14.47 -17.00 -11.00
C ILE A 28 14.86 -18.02 -12.06
N SER A 29 14.48 -19.28 -11.89
CA SER A 29 14.73 -20.34 -12.87
C SER A 29 14.02 -20.02 -14.19
N GLY A 30 14.75 -20.09 -15.29
CA GLY A 30 14.19 -19.79 -16.62
C GLY A 30 14.09 -18.31 -17.01
N HIS A 31 14.40 -17.36 -16.11
CA HIS A 31 14.26 -15.92 -16.37
C HIS A 31 15.57 -15.17 -16.63
N HIS A 32 16.70 -15.84 -16.75
CA HIS A 32 18.02 -15.23 -16.92
C HIS A 32 18.36 -14.17 -15.83
N ILE A 33 17.68 -14.24 -14.67
CA ILE A 33 17.98 -13.42 -13.51
C ILE A 33 19.09 -14.13 -12.72
N GLU A 34 20.19 -13.44 -12.52
CA GLU A 34 21.35 -13.94 -11.79
C GLU A 34 21.25 -13.53 -10.31
N LYS A 35 20.89 -12.27 -10.08
CA LYS A 35 20.91 -11.67 -8.76
C LYS A 35 19.91 -10.53 -8.65
N ILE A 36 19.40 -10.35 -7.43
CA ILE A 36 18.61 -9.18 -7.04
C ILE A 36 19.35 -8.44 -5.93
N ILE A 37 19.48 -7.13 -6.06
CA ILE A 37 20.13 -6.28 -5.06
C ILE A 37 19.08 -5.36 -4.47
N ILE A 38 18.91 -5.41 -3.15
CA ILE A 38 17.90 -4.61 -2.43
C ILE A 38 18.60 -3.60 -1.53
N TRP A 39 18.36 -2.31 -1.78
CA TRP A 39 18.81 -1.23 -0.91
C TRP A 39 17.71 -0.84 0.05
N SER A 40 17.98 -0.96 1.36
CA SER A 40 17.02 -0.59 2.39
C SER A 40 17.70 -0.35 3.76
N SER A 41 16.92 0.08 4.74
CA SER A 41 17.40 0.17 6.12
C SER A 41 17.65 -1.22 6.72
N ALA A 42 18.56 -1.33 7.65
CA ALA A 42 18.87 -2.59 8.34
C ALA A 42 17.63 -3.19 9.04
N SER A 43 16.77 -2.34 9.61
CA SER A 43 15.51 -2.76 10.23
C SER A 43 14.50 -3.35 9.25
N THR A 44 14.45 -2.84 8.02
CA THR A 44 13.62 -3.36 6.95
C THR A 44 14.17 -4.67 6.39
N ILE A 45 15.48 -4.74 6.15
CA ILE A 45 16.16 -5.94 5.64
C ILE A 45 15.92 -7.15 6.54
N LYS A 46 15.92 -6.97 7.86
CA LYS A 46 15.63 -8.06 8.82
C LYS A 46 14.25 -8.71 8.62
N LYS A 47 13.33 -8.03 7.95
CA LYS A 47 11.95 -8.51 7.70
C LYS A 47 11.80 -9.18 6.34
N ILE A 48 12.74 -8.98 5.42
CA ILE A 48 12.67 -9.54 4.07
C ILE A 48 13.32 -10.93 4.07
N PRO A 49 12.70 -11.93 3.41
CA PRO A 49 13.27 -13.28 3.32
C PRO A 49 14.67 -13.29 2.70
N LYS A 50 15.54 -14.10 3.25
CA LYS A 50 16.86 -14.34 2.69
C LYS A 50 16.76 -15.44 1.63
N LYS A 51 17.25 -15.16 0.43
CA LYS A 51 17.38 -16.10 -0.68
C LYS A 51 18.80 -16.00 -1.23
N GLU A 52 19.36 -17.07 -1.76
CA GLU A 52 20.74 -17.11 -2.28
C GLU A 52 21.00 -16.07 -3.37
N PHE A 53 19.99 -15.82 -4.20
CA PHE A 53 20.05 -14.84 -5.29
C PHE A 53 19.78 -13.39 -4.84
N VAL A 54 19.49 -13.13 -3.54
CA VAL A 54 19.19 -11.78 -3.02
C VAL A 54 20.37 -11.25 -2.21
N LEU A 55 20.89 -10.11 -2.64
CA LEU A 55 21.92 -9.37 -1.94
C LEU A 55 21.37 -8.09 -1.33
N PHE A 56 21.58 -7.92 -0.05
CA PHE A 56 21.11 -6.73 0.68
C PHE A 56 22.22 -5.70 0.84
N ARG A 57 21.87 -4.42 0.68
CA ARG A 57 22.73 -3.27 0.92
C ARG A 57 22.04 -2.30 1.88
N SER A 58 22.73 -1.91 2.96
CA SER A 58 22.23 -0.97 3.95
C SER A 58 23.23 0.14 4.26
N PRO A 59 23.45 1.08 3.32
CA PRO A 59 24.25 2.27 3.59
C PRO A 59 23.78 3.01 4.82
N LYS A 60 24.68 3.65 5.59
CA LYS A 60 24.35 4.34 6.85
C LYS A 60 23.20 5.32 6.73
N MET A 61 23.13 6.08 5.62
CA MET A 61 22.07 7.06 5.36
C MET A 61 20.67 6.42 5.30
N LEU A 62 20.53 5.17 4.88
CA LEU A 62 19.24 4.47 4.81
C LEU A 62 18.68 4.10 6.19
N ASN A 63 19.50 4.14 7.23
CA ASN A 63 19.08 3.94 8.62
C ASN A 63 18.64 5.26 9.30
N GLY A 64 18.76 6.39 8.62
CA GLY A 64 18.32 7.70 9.07
C GLY A 64 16.84 7.98 8.83
N ASN A 65 16.46 9.25 9.01
CA ASN A 65 15.12 9.74 8.73
C ASN A 65 14.82 9.80 7.22
N LEU A 66 13.60 10.20 6.87
CA LEU A 66 13.14 10.29 5.48
C LEU A 66 14.02 11.20 4.62
N LEU A 67 14.51 12.32 5.16
CA LEU A 67 15.36 13.25 4.43
C LEU A 67 16.69 12.59 4.02
N TYR A 68 17.38 11.90 4.95
CA TYR A 68 18.63 11.20 4.65
C TYR A 68 18.42 10.11 3.59
N ARG A 69 17.32 9.36 3.66
CA ARG A 69 16.98 8.32 2.68
C ARG A 69 16.71 8.90 1.30
N THR A 70 15.98 10.01 1.24
CA THR A 70 15.70 10.71 -0.03
C THR A 70 16.97 11.30 -0.64
N LEU A 71 17.84 11.90 0.17
CA LEU A 71 19.16 12.40 -0.29
C LEU A 71 20.03 11.26 -0.79
N TRP A 72 20.05 10.12 -0.09
CA TRP A 72 20.79 8.96 -0.56
C TRP A 72 20.27 8.46 -1.91
N GLN A 73 18.95 8.34 -2.07
CA GLN A 73 18.35 7.94 -3.34
C GLN A 73 18.75 8.88 -4.48
N LEU A 74 18.71 10.20 -4.23
CA LEU A 74 19.07 11.21 -5.21
C LEU A 74 20.56 11.15 -5.60
N LEU A 75 21.45 11.06 -4.62
CA LEU A 75 22.88 11.26 -4.81
C LEU A 75 23.65 9.98 -5.11
N TYR A 76 23.25 8.85 -4.52
CA TYR A 76 24.05 7.63 -4.50
C TYR A 76 23.42 6.44 -5.22
N LEU A 77 22.09 6.26 -5.16
CA LEU A 77 21.43 5.06 -5.69
C LEU A 77 21.82 4.76 -7.15
N SER A 78 21.83 5.79 -8.01
CA SER A 78 22.16 5.61 -9.43
C SER A 78 23.60 5.14 -9.64
N LYS A 79 24.53 5.63 -8.83
CA LYS A 79 25.94 5.22 -8.87
C LYS A 79 26.10 3.79 -8.34
N GLU A 80 25.45 3.48 -7.21
CA GLU A 80 25.46 2.14 -6.62
C GLU A 80 24.91 1.10 -7.62
N ALA A 81 23.77 1.39 -8.25
CA ALA A 81 23.16 0.50 -9.23
C ALA A 81 24.08 0.24 -10.45
N ARG A 82 24.83 1.26 -10.91
CA ARG A 82 25.82 1.09 -11.98
C ARG A 82 27.02 0.26 -11.51
N ASN A 83 27.55 0.53 -10.33
CA ASN A 83 28.68 -0.23 -9.75
C ASN A 83 28.34 -1.71 -9.59
N GLU A 84 27.13 -2.02 -9.18
CA GLU A 84 26.60 -3.38 -9.04
C GLU A 84 26.15 -3.98 -10.40
N LYS A 85 26.35 -3.27 -11.51
CA LYS A 85 26.02 -3.69 -12.88
C LYS A 85 24.54 -4.06 -13.07
N CYS A 86 23.64 -3.40 -12.35
CA CYS A 86 22.21 -3.59 -12.54
C CYS A 86 21.79 -3.28 -13.98
N LYS A 87 20.95 -4.12 -14.56
CA LYS A 87 20.38 -3.91 -15.90
C LYS A 87 19.06 -3.14 -15.85
N VAL A 88 18.37 -3.21 -14.74
CA VAL A 88 17.12 -2.49 -14.49
C VAL A 88 17.01 -2.15 -12.99
N LEU A 89 16.39 -1.02 -12.68
CA LEU A 89 16.11 -0.62 -11.31
C LEU A 89 14.59 -0.62 -11.09
N PHE A 90 14.11 -1.37 -10.11
CA PHE A 90 12.71 -1.39 -9.71
C PHE A 90 12.49 -0.48 -8.50
N ILE A 91 11.52 0.44 -8.60
CA ILE A 91 11.19 1.46 -7.60
C ILE A 91 9.76 1.22 -7.07
N PRO A 92 9.56 0.33 -6.11
CA PRO A 92 8.22 0.05 -5.57
C PRO A 92 7.61 1.21 -4.77
N GLY A 93 8.41 2.21 -4.37
CA GLY A 93 7.95 3.39 -3.64
C GLY A 93 7.25 4.45 -4.49
N GLY A 94 7.24 4.33 -5.81
CA GLY A 94 6.58 5.26 -6.74
C GLY A 94 7.35 6.55 -7.02
N SER A 95 8.24 7.02 -6.13
CA SER A 95 9.03 8.25 -6.32
C SER A 95 10.50 7.93 -6.52
N TYR A 96 11.09 8.46 -7.59
CA TYR A 96 12.50 8.28 -7.93
C TYR A 96 13.14 9.58 -8.41
N PHE A 97 14.20 10.00 -7.75
CA PHE A 97 14.89 11.26 -8.02
C PHE A 97 16.24 11.08 -8.74
N GLY A 98 16.71 9.84 -8.88
CA GLY A 98 17.98 9.54 -9.53
C GLY A 98 17.94 9.60 -11.05
N ASN A 99 19.07 9.22 -11.68
CA ASN A 99 19.26 9.24 -13.14
C ASN A 99 19.67 7.88 -13.72
N PHE A 100 19.47 6.79 -12.98
CA PHE A 100 19.69 5.44 -13.53
C PHE A 100 18.55 5.09 -14.49
N LYS A 101 18.91 4.46 -15.61
CA LYS A 101 17.98 3.93 -16.60
C LYS A 101 18.49 2.58 -17.15
N PRO A 102 17.61 1.66 -17.53
CA PRO A 102 16.14 1.78 -17.39
C PRO A 102 15.67 1.58 -15.94
N PHE A 103 14.59 2.26 -15.58
CA PHE A 103 13.90 2.00 -14.32
C PHE A 103 12.41 1.75 -14.49
N VAL A 104 11.88 0.86 -13.66
CA VAL A 104 10.47 0.51 -13.60
C VAL A 104 9.92 0.93 -12.25
N THR A 105 8.75 1.52 -12.23
CA THR A 105 8.06 1.89 -10.99
C THR A 105 6.63 1.36 -10.95
N ILE A 106 6.00 1.39 -9.78
CA ILE A 106 4.64 0.92 -9.58
C ILE A 106 3.82 1.95 -8.82
N SER A 107 2.59 2.17 -9.26
CA SER A 107 1.60 2.97 -8.53
C SER A 107 0.85 2.08 -7.53
N GLN A 108 1.27 2.11 -6.26
CA GLN A 108 0.61 1.37 -5.16
C GLN A 108 -0.35 2.22 -4.34
N ASN A 109 -0.25 3.55 -4.44
CA ASN A 109 -1.06 4.47 -3.65
C ASN A 109 -1.69 5.53 -4.56
N LEU A 110 -2.99 5.38 -4.80
CA LEU A 110 -3.74 6.29 -5.65
C LEU A 110 -4.18 7.58 -4.92
N LEU A 111 -4.15 7.60 -3.58
CA LEU A 111 -4.68 8.69 -2.77
C LEU A 111 -4.11 10.09 -3.12
N PRO A 112 -2.83 10.27 -3.49
CA PRO A 112 -2.32 11.56 -3.94
C PRO A 112 -2.98 12.10 -5.22
N PHE A 113 -3.57 11.22 -6.04
CA PHE A 113 -4.22 11.55 -7.32
C PHE A 113 -5.75 11.66 -7.19
N GLU A 114 -6.33 11.18 -6.10
CA GLU A 114 -7.75 11.26 -5.78
C GLU A 114 -8.09 12.59 -5.09
N ARG A 115 -8.36 13.65 -5.87
CA ARG A 115 -8.58 15.00 -5.35
C ARG A 115 -9.67 15.07 -4.28
N LYS A 116 -10.79 14.36 -4.50
CA LYS A 116 -11.91 14.32 -3.54
C LYS A 116 -11.49 13.72 -2.19
N GLU A 117 -10.56 12.77 -2.21
CA GLU A 117 -10.12 12.09 -1.00
C GLU A 117 -9.00 12.82 -0.28
N TYR A 118 -7.94 13.27 -0.96
CA TYR A 118 -6.86 13.97 -0.23
C TYR A 118 -7.30 15.37 0.28
N THR A 119 -8.29 16.03 -0.32
CA THR A 119 -8.83 17.29 0.21
C THR A 119 -9.57 17.14 1.54
N ARG A 120 -9.96 15.92 1.95
CA ARG A 120 -10.51 15.64 3.29
C ARG A 120 -9.50 15.91 4.41
N TYR A 121 -8.21 15.94 4.07
CA TYR A 121 -7.11 16.22 4.99
C TYR A 121 -6.70 17.71 5.01
N ARG A 122 -7.50 18.61 4.41
CA ARG A 122 -7.17 20.06 4.40
C ARG A 122 -6.77 20.54 5.80
N TRP A 123 -5.80 21.47 5.83
CA TRP A 123 -5.22 22.03 7.06
C TRP A 123 -4.41 21.03 7.90
N SER A 124 -3.98 19.89 7.33
CA SER A 124 -3.12 18.93 8.00
C SER A 124 -1.79 18.74 7.26
N ILE A 125 -0.76 18.27 7.99
CA ILE A 125 0.52 17.85 7.39
C ILE A 125 0.33 16.74 6.35
N LYS A 126 -0.68 15.86 6.53
CA LYS A 126 -1.02 14.83 5.54
C LYS A 126 -1.42 15.42 4.19
N TYR A 127 -2.15 16.54 4.18
CA TYR A 127 -2.53 17.23 2.95
C TYR A 127 -1.31 17.69 2.15
N LEU A 128 -0.37 18.38 2.81
CA LEU A 128 0.88 18.80 2.18
C LEU A 128 1.70 17.61 1.68
N LYS A 129 1.74 16.54 2.46
CA LYS A 129 2.39 15.28 2.05
C LYS A 129 1.78 14.71 0.79
N PHE A 130 0.46 14.69 0.63
CA PHE A 130 -0.18 14.18 -0.58
C PHE A 130 0.09 15.04 -1.81
N ILE A 131 0.09 16.37 -1.67
CA ILE A 131 0.48 17.28 -2.75
C ILE A 131 1.92 17.01 -3.18
N PHE A 132 2.84 16.89 -2.22
CA PHE A 132 4.24 16.59 -2.50
C PHE A 132 4.41 15.22 -3.16
N LEU A 133 3.71 14.18 -2.67
CA LEU A 133 3.74 12.84 -3.27
C LEU A 133 3.17 12.86 -4.69
N ARG A 134 2.06 13.54 -4.94
CA ARG A 134 1.52 13.70 -6.28
C ARG A 134 2.55 14.27 -7.23
N PHE A 135 3.20 15.37 -6.86
CA PHE A 135 4.22 16.01 -7.67
C PHE A 135 5.40 15.07 -7.96
N THR A 136 5.97 14.46 -6.91
CA THR A 136 7.15 13.60 -7.05
C THR A 136 6.86 12.30 -7.79
N GLN A 137 5.69 11.70 -7.57
CA GLN A 137 5.26 10.50 -8.30
C GLN A 137 4.94 10.83 -9.76
N SER A 138 4.27 11.96 -10.05
CA SER A 138 4.01 12.40 -11.43
C SER A 138 5.30 12.53 -12.24
N LEU A 139 6.32 13.19 -11.68
CA LEU A 139 7.63 13.30 -12.33
C LEU A 139 8.29 11.93 -12.54
N SER A 140 8.18 11.04 -11.57
CA SER A 140 8.76 9.69 -11.68
C SER A 140 8.03 8.85 -12.71
N PHE A 141 6.70 8.90 -12.75
CA PHE A 141 5.88 8.15 -13.71
C PHE A 141 6.10 8.61 -15.15
N GLN A 142 6.25 9.92 -15.37
CA GLN A 142 6.59 10.47 -16.68
C GLN A 142 7.97 10.00 -17.19
N ARG A 143 8.93 9.85 -16.29
CA ARG A 143 10.33 9.51 -16.61
C ARG A 143 10.62 8.02 -16.64
N ALA A 144 9.73 7.19 -16.07
CA ALA A 144 9.91 5.74 -15.98
C ALA A 144 9.97 5.11 -17.38
N ASP A 145 10.81 4.11 -17.53
CA ASP A 145 10.88 3.28 -18.75
C ASP A 145 9.80 2.18 -18.71
N GLY A 146 9.29 1.85 -17.50
CA GLY A 146 8.12 1.01 -17.29
C GLY A 146 7.31 1.47 -16.09
N LEU A 147 5.98 1.47 -16.22
CA LEU A 147 5.05 1.83 -15.16
C LEU A 147 4.00 0.74 -14.98
N ILE A 148 3.95 0.22 -13.75
CA ILE A 148 3.00 -0.82 -13.36
C ILE A 148 1.83 -0.19 -12.59
N PHE A 149 0.62 -0.51 -13.00
CA PHE A 149 -0.61 -0.22 -12.26
C PHE A 149 -1.19 -1.51 -11.69
N LEU A 150 -1.92 -1.40 -10.59
CA LEU A 150 -2.58 -2.55 -9.96
C LEU A 150 -3.98 -2.81 -10.52
N THR A 151 -4.61 -1.78 -11.08
CA THR A 151 -5.97 -1.82 -11.64
C THR A 151 -6.09 -0.88 -12.84
N GLU A 152 -7.07 -1.14 -13.74
CA GLU A 152 -7.43 -0.21 -14.82
C GLU A 152 -7.84 1.15 -14.26
N TYR A 153 -8.65 1.18 -13.19
CA TYR A 153 -9.05 2.43 -12.54
C TYR A 153 -7.85 3.30 -12.13
N ALA A 154 -6.82 2.70 -11.48
CA ALA A 154 -5.63 3.45 -11.09
C ALA A 154 -4.88 4.01 -12.30
N LYS A 155 -4.81 3.25 -13.40
CA LYS A 155 -4.22 3.70 -14.66
C LYS A 155 -4.98 4.89 -15.24
N GLU A 156 -6.30 4.80 -15.36
CA GLU A 156 -7.15 5.87 -15.89
C GLU A 156 -7.03 7.17 -15.08
N VAL A 157 -7.14 7.09 -13.76
CA VAL A 157 -7.03 8.25 -12.86
C VAL A 157 -5.68 8.95 -13.04
N ILE A 158 -4.59 8.18 -13.07
CA ILE A 158 -3.24 8.76 -13.18
C ILE A 158 -2.98 9.27 -14.61
N GLN A 159 -3.41 8.57 -15.66
CA GLN A 159 -3.23 9.02 -17.02
C GLN A 159 -4.02 10.30 -17.34
N ASN A 160 -5.18 10.48 -16.72
CA ASN A 160 -5.95 11.73 -16.84
C ASN A 160 -5.32 12.90 -16.08
N ASP A 161 -4.52 12.62 -15.05
CA ASP A 161 -3.83 13.63 -14.23
C ASP A 161 -2.44 13.98 -14.76
N ILE A 162 -1.79 13.07 -15.46
CA ILE A 162 -0.41 13.22 -15.98
C ILE A 162 -0.48 13.30 -17.50
N ASN A 163 -0.06 14.42 -18.06
CA ASN A 163 -0.17 14.71 -19.50
C ASN A 163 0.52 13.69 -20.42
N LYS A 164 1.61 13.03 -19.96
CA LYS A 164 2.33 12.06 -20.79
C LYS A 164 3.13 11.07 -19.92
N ILE A 165 2.92 9.79 -20.19
CA ILE A 165 3.76 8.69 -19.70
C ILE A 165 4.53 8.16 -20.91
N HIS A 166 5.86 8.15 -20.82
CA HIS A 166 6.73 7.81 -21.95
C HIS A 166 7.07 6.32 -22.02
N GLY A 167 7.11 5.66 -20.87
CA GLY A 167 7.47 4.25 -20.76
C GLY A 167 6.35 3.29 -21.06
N GLU A 168 6.70 2.01 -21.07
CA GLU A 168 5.74 0.93 -21.20
C GLU A 168 4.81 0.88 -20.00
N VAL A 169 3.51 0.73 -20.22
CA VAL A 169 2.48 0.65 -19.17
C VAL A 169 1.91 -0.75 -19.11
N ARG A 170 1.90 -1.34 -17.90
CA ARG A 170 1.30 -2.65 -17.65
C ARG A 170 0.38 -2.61 -16.43
N ILE A 171 -0.65 -3.44 -16.46
CA ILE A 171 -1.50 -3.70 -15.31
C ILE A 171 -1.14 -5.06 -14.76
N ILE A 172 -0.63 -5.05 -13.53
CA ILE A 172 -0.21 -6.26 -12.82
C ILE A 172 -0.83 -6.21 -11.42
N PRO A 173 -1.97 -6.87 -11.21
CA PRO A 173 -2.62 -6.93 -9.91
C PRO A 173 -1.74 -7.62 -8.85
N HIS A 174 -1.96 -7.30 -7.58
CA HIS A 174 -1.32 -8.04 -6.49
C HIS A 174 -1.80 -9.51 -6.48
N GLY A 175 -0.86 -10.42 -6.29
CA GLY A 175 -1.17 -11.81 -5.99
C GLY A 175 -1.77 -11.98 -4.59
N ILE A 176 -2.45 -13.08 -4.37
CA ILE A 176 -2.98 -13.49 -3.07
C ILE A 176 -2.18 -14.70 -2.58
N ASN A 177 -1.61 -14.58 -1.39
CA ASN A 177 -0.89 -15.68 -0.75
C ASN A 177 -1.84 -16.84 -0.46
N THR A 178 -1.39 -18.08 -0.69
CA THR A 178 -2.18 -19.30 -0.52
C THR A 178 -2.75 -19.48 0.88
N ARG A 179 -2.11 -18.91 1.92
CA ARG A 179 -2.63 -18.91 3.30
C ARG A 179 -4.02 -18.26 3.45
N PHE A 180 -4.42 -17.40 2.51
CA PHE A 180 -5.76 -16.80 2.48
C PHE A 180 -6.78 -17.62 1.68
N LYS A 181 -6.36 -18.69 1.01
CA LYS A 181 -7.26 -19.59 0.32
C LYS A 181 -7.82 -20.58 1.34
N SER A 182 -9.10 -20.53 1.58
CA SER A 182 -9.83 -21.49 2.42
C SER A 182 -11.02 -22.06 1.65
N ILE A 183 -11.43 -23.25 2.03
CA ILE A 183 -12.67 -23.84 1.50
C ILE A 183 -13.83 -22.97 1.96
N PRO A 184 -14.68 -22.48 1.04
CA PRO A 184 -15.84 -21.68 1.42
C PRO A 184 -16.73 -22.45 2.41
N LYS A 185 -17.15 -21.76 3.48
CA LYS A 185 -18.18 -22.33 4.38
C LYS A 185 -19.51 -22.37 3.65
N THR A 186 -20.35 -23.38 3.97
CA THR A 186 -21.72 -23.43 3.49
C THR A 186 -22.45 -22.15 3.89
N SER A 187 -23.04 -21.48 2.90
CA SER A 187 -23.86 -20.30 3.15
C SER A 187 -25.08 -20.69 3.95
N LYS A 188 -25.36 -19.95 5.01
CA LYS A 188 -26.60 -20.09 5.79
C LYS A 188 -27.57 -19.00 5.37
N ASP A 189 -28.85 -19.30 5.36
CA ASP A 189 -29.87 -18.30 5.14
C ASP A 189 -29.83 -17.25 6.26
N ILE A 190 -30.16 -15.99 5.93
CA ILE A 190 -30.16 -14.89 6.89
C ILE A 190 -31.16 -15.11 8.04
N THR A 191 -32.20 -15.88 7.81
CA THR A 191 -33.23 -16.21 8.80
C THR A 191 -32.74 -17.08 9.96
N VAL A 192 -31.59 -17.75 9.84
CA VAL A 192 -31.00 -18.53 10.95
C VAL A 192 -30.29 -17.65 11.98
N TYR A 193 -30.07 -16.39 11.66
CA TYR A 193 -29.43 -15.43 12.58
C TYR A 193 -30.46 -14.72 13.45
N SER A 194 -30.07 -14.37 14.68
CA SER A 194 -30.89 -13.71 15.68
C SER A 194 -30.04 -12.76 16.53
N GLU A 195 -30.61 -12.02 17.46
CA GLU A 195 -29.82 -11.17 18.37
C GLU A 195 -28.85 -11.99 19.24
N SER A 196 -29.15 -13.26 19.53
CA SER A 196 -28.25 -14.16 20.26
C SER A 196 -27.21 -14.82 19.35
N LEU A 197 -27.43 -14.85 18.04
CA LEU A 197 -26.52 -15.41 17.02
C LEU A 197 -26.41 -14.42 15.85
N GLN A 198 -25.69 -13.34 16.04
CA GLN A 198 -25.59 -12.27 15.04
C GLN A 198 -24.74 -12.67 13.82
N PHE A 199 -25.12 -12.17 12.64
CA PHE A 199 -24.27 -12.26 11.45
C PHE A 199 -23.10 -11.27 11.60
N ARG A 200 -21.89 -11.81 11.69
CA ARG A 200 -20.68 -11.03 11.97
C ARG A 200 -20.03 -10.48 10.70
N LEU A 201 -19.89 -9.17 10.64
CA LEU A 201 -19.16 -8.45 9.63
C LEU A 201 -17.77 -8.08 10.16
N LEU A 202 -16.75 -8.19 9.32
CA LEU A 202 -15.37 -7.84 9.67
C LEU A 202 -14.84 -6.78 8.70
N TYR A 203 -14.33 -5.68 9.24
CA TYR A 203 -13.65 -4.65 8.46
C TYR A 203 -12.22 -4.43 8.98
N VAL A 204 -11.24 -4.99 8.27
CA VAL A 204 -9.80 -4.87 8.61
C VAL A 204 -9.18 -3.73 7.82
N SER A 205 -8.90 -2.62 8.48
CA SER A 205 -8.23 -1.46 7.87
C SER A 205 -7.84 -0.44 8.94
N THR A 206 -6.80 0.37 8.66
CA THR A 206 -6.58 1.60 9.44
C THR A 206 -7.83 2.48 9.40
N VAL A 207 -8.30 2.98 10.54
CA VAL A 207 -9.36 3.98 10.62
C VAL A 207 -8.83 5.29 10.05
N ASP A 208 -9.31 5.69 8.87
CA ASP A 208 -8.81 6.87 8.17
C ASP A 208 -9.92 7.57 7.37
N GLU A 209 -9.72 8.83 7.01
CA GLU A 209 -10.73 9.69 6.37
C GLU A 209 -11.31 9.07 5.09
N TYR A 210 -10.49 8.47 4.25
CA TYR A 210 -10.89 7.86 2.98
C TYR A 210 -11.45 6.43 3.11
N LYS A 211 -11.47 5.87 4.34
CA LYS A 211 -12.00 4.52 4.61
C LYS A 211 -13.44 4.53 5.12
N HIS A 212 -13.90 5.67 5.62
CA HIS A 212 -15.31 5.92 5.98
C HIS A 212 -15.96 4.91 6.93
N GLN A 213 -15.22 4.33 7.88
CA GLN A 213 -15.75 3.32 8.81
C GLN A 213 -17.02 3.78 9.54
N TRP A 214 -17.12 5.08 9.90
CA TRP A 214 -18.35 5.65 10.51
C TRP A 214 -19.57 5.54 9.60
N LYS A 215 -19.41 5.54 8.28
CA LYS A 215 -20.51 5.34 7.33
C LYS A 215 -20.95 3.88 7.27
N VAL A 216 -20.03 2.95 7.50
CA VAL A 216 -20.35 1.52 7.61
C VAL A 216 -21.20 1.27 8.85
N ILE A 217 -20.89 1.90 10.00
CA ILE A 217 -21.71 1.84 11.21
C ILE A 217 -23.12 2.38 10.93
N GLU A 218 -23.23 3.54 10.27
CA GLU A 218 -24.51 4.12 9.87
C GLU A 218 -25.35 3.18 9.00
N ALA A 219 -24.73 2.56 7.99
CA ALA A 219 -25.38 1.62 7.10
C ALA A 219 -25.86 0.35 7.82
N ILE A 220 -25.02 -0.20 8.72
CA ILE A 220 -25.40 -1.37 9.54
C ILE A 220 -26.52 -1.01 10.49
N ASN A 221 -26.53 0.19 11.09
CA ASN A 221 -27.66 0.63 11.93
C ASN A 221 -28.98 0.67 11.16
N ILE A 222 -28.98 1.11 9.89
CA ILE A 222 -30.19 1.07 9.05
C ILE A 222 -30.67 -0.36 8.90
N LEU A 223 -29.79 -1.28 8.50
CA LEU A 223 -30.14 -2.69 8.33
C LEU A 223 -30.62 -3.35 9.64
N ARG A 224 -30.04 -2.99 10.76
CA ARG A 224 -30.50 -3.48 12.08
C ARG A 224 -31.90 -2.99 12.41
N ASN A 225 -32.22 -1.74 12.09
CA ASN A 225 -33.57 -1.19 12.25
C ASN A 225 -34.59 -1.90 11.33
N ASP A 226 -34.15 -2.43 10.19
CA ASP A 226 -34.94 -3.27 9.28
C ASP A 226 -35.03 -4.73 9.76
N GLY A 227 -34.50 -5.06 10.96
CA GLY A 227 -34.64 -6.38 11.59
C GLY A 227 -33.47 -7.34 11.31
N PHE A 228 -32.40 -6.93 10.62
CA PHE A 228 -31.26 -7.80 10.38
C PHE A 228 -30.31 -7.85 11.60
N PRO A 229 -30.06 -9.03 12.20
CA PRO A 229 -29.22 -9.18 13.38
C PRO A 229 -27.73 -9.17 13.03
N LEU A 230 -27.17 -7.98 12.76
CA LEU A 230 -25.79 -7.78 12.31
C LEU A 230 -24.88 -7.31 13.45
N SER A 231 -23.62 -7.74 13.45
CA SER A 231 -22.56 -7.14 14.27
C SER A 231 -21.35 -6.79 13.41
N LEU A 232 -20.54 -5.82 13.87
CA LEU A 232 -19.38 -5.29 13.15
C LEU A 232 -18.14 -5.32 14.04
N ASP A 233 -17.14 -6.05 13.60
CA ASP A 233 -15.77 -6.00 14.14
C ASP A 233 -14.90 -5.10 13.25
N LEU A 234 -14.39 -4.01 13.80
CA LEU A 234 -13.43 -3.11 13.18
C LEU A 234 -12.04 -3.40 13.74
N VAL A 235 -11.07 -3.69 12.87
CA VAL A 235 -9.72 -4.07 13.31
C VAL A 235 -8.68 -3.22 12.58
N GLY A 236 -7.79 -2.57 13.35
CA GLY A 236 -6.66 -1.85 12.79
C GLY A 236 -6.24 -0.61 13.56
N SER A 237 -5.11 -0.04 13.18
CA SER A 237 -4.61 1.23 13.70
C SER A 237 -5.52 2.40 13.28
N TYR A 238 -5.24 3.61 13.77
CA TYR A 238 -6.08 4.77 13.50
C TYR A 238 -5.29 6.04 13.16
N TYR A 239 -5.94 6.92 12.41
CA TYR A 239 -5.63 8.33 12.31
C TYR A 239 -6.51 9.12 13.28
N LYS A 240 -5.92 9.85 14.24
CA LYS A 240 -6.64 10.51 15.36
C LYS A 240 -7.90 11.28 14.96
N PRO A 241 -7.91 12.14 13.90
CA PRO A 241 -9.14 12.83 13.50
C PRO A 241 -10.24 11.89 13.01
N ALA A 242 -9.89 10.81 12.31
CA ALA A 242 -10.85 9.83 11.82
C ALA A 242 -11.40 8.97 12.97
N LEU A 243 -10.57 8.63 13.98
CA LEU A 243 -11.02 7.93 15.18
C LEU A 243 -12.13 8.71 15.90
N LYS A 244 -11.97 10.02 16.06
CA LYS A 244 -13.03 10.86 16.67
C LYS A 244 -14.38 10.78 15.93
N LYS A 245 -14.34 10.58 14.60
CA LYS A 245 -15.59 10.38 13.83
C LYS A 245 -16.18 9.01 14.06
N LEU A 246 -15.31 8.00 14.17
CA LEU A 246 -15.70 6.63 14.50
C LEU A 246 -16.35 6.58 15.88
N ASP A 247 -15.69 7.14 16.91
CA ASP A 247 -16.19 7.16 18.30
C ASP A 247 -17.57 7.82 18.37
N ARG A 248 -17.76 8.98 17.71
CA ARG A 248 -19.08 9.65 17.63
C ARG A 248 -20.14 8.79 16.95
N ALA A 249 -19.76 8.01 15.93
CA ALA A 249 -20.72 7.12 15.27
C ALA A 249 -21.09 5.95 16.17
N ILE A 250 -20.13 5.37 16.89
CA ILE A 250 -20.40 4.31 17.88
C ILE A 250 -21.31 4.85 18.99
N GLU A 251 -20.96 6.01 19.58
CA GLU A 251 -21.77 6.64 20.63
C GLU A 251 -23.20 6.94 20.17
N LYS A 252 -23.37 7.35 18.91
CA LYS A 252 -24.68 7.68 18.34
C LYS A 252 -25.54 6.45 18.04
N TYR A 253 -24.94 5.40 17.45
CA TYR A 253 -25.69 4.28 16.89
C TYR A 253 -25.64 3.00 17.73
N ASP A 254 -24.60 2.84 18.56
CA ASP A 254 -24.43 1.70 19.47
C ASP A 254 -23.87 2.10 20.84
N PRO A 255 -24.54 3.01 21.58
CA PRO A 255 -24.02 3.55 22.85
C PRO A 255 -23.81 2.48 23.95
N LYS A 256 -24.37 1.28 23.78
CA LYS A 256 -24.24 0.16 24.69
C LYS A 256 -23.26 -0.91 24.22
N SER A 257 -22.52 -0.65 23.13
CA SER A 257 -21.53 -1.57 22.53
C SER A 257 -22.06 -2.99 22.33
N LYS A 258 -23.27 -3.10 21.78
CA LYS A 258 -23.96 -4.38 21.58
C LYS A 258 -23.58 -5.07 20.28
N TRP A 259 -23.18 -4.30 19.27
CA TRP A 259 -22.97 -4.82 17.93
C TRP A 259 -21.76 -4.20 17.18
N VAL A 260 -21.12 -3.12 17.69
CA VAL A 260 -19.87 -2.60 17.14
C VAL A 260 -18.73 -2.86 18.11
N ASN A 261 -17.69 -3.53 17.64
CA ASN A 261 -16.45 -3.73 18.38
C ASN A 261 -15.28 -3.11 17.59
N TYR A 262 -14.43 -2.32 18.25
CA TYR A 262 -13.21 -1.80 17.69
C TYR A 262 -11.99 -2.35 18.44
N HIS A 263 -11.05 -2.98 17.70
CA HIS A 263 -9.88 -3.70 18.22
C HIS A 263 -8.57 -3.04 17.78
#